data_e3117aae09a8b597e05f00e413575be0
#
_entry.id   e3117aae09a8b597e05f00e413575be0
#
_cell.length_a   1.000
_cell.length_b   1.000
_cell.length_c   1.000
_cell.angle_alpha   90.00
_cell.angle_beta   90.00
_cell.angle_gamma   90.00
#
_symmetry.space_group_name_H-M   'P 1'
#
loop_
_entity.id
_entity.type
_entity.pdbx_description
1 polymer ?
#
loop_
_entity_poly.entity_id
_entity_poly.type
_entity_poly.pdbx_seq_one_letter_code
_entity_poly.pdbx_strand_id
1 'polypeptide(L)'
;FEHIVNDSGHIRLRRLETEEITGTRERPGLVEKYLSLSMEDETAVLQDICLKPGRMRIGDKRLCLHTLSDTEDLPGKLSTDMRYERMSTDRSDCRLSFAAPVGLLLSCNHIYSQYVFIDNAQEILQMMEKNSRNMLSLSRYSRSNAVNQEWTEMYLDEAHTKGVLPVRCHCNVIAWAEDAEEFRRIRNDTGSQLAMMECTPRYNTVDTPVLYWAGIPGNAGDFPAEESFYTFLEQAVCLFAGETNYRSSPSPFGIRMADRQNGIPVHVDISDLPMKRGIITNRNKFILGPSGSGKSFF
;
A
#
# COMPACT_ATOMS: atom_id res chain seq x y z
N PHE A 1 17.05 11.00 9.59
CA PHE A 1 16.01 10.65 8.62
C PHE A 1 14.69 11.37 8.93
N GLU A 2 14.11 11.19 10.15
CA GLU A 2 12.85 11.81 10.57
C GLU A 2 12.85 13.34 10.35
N HIS A 3 13.93 14.03 10.74
CA HIS A 3 14.08 15.47 10.58
C HIS A 3 14.06 15.88 9.11
N ILE A 4 14.79 15.19 8.24
CA ILE A 4 14.86 15.49 6.80
C ILE A 4 13.47 15.35 6.15
N VAL A 5 12.72 14.31 6.51
CA VAL A 5 11.39 14.08 5.94
C VAL A 5 10.38 15.11 6.47
N ASN A 6 10.42 15.44 7.76
CA ASN A 6 9.53 16.44 8.36
C ASN A 6 9.79 17.85 7.84
N ASP A 7 11.04 18.20 7.55
CA ASP A 7 11.41 19.50 6.98
C ASP A 7 10.91 19.67 5.54
N SER A 8 10.65 18.57 4.82
CA SER A 8 10.04 18.65 3.49
C SER A 8 8.64 19.26 3.49
N GLY A 9 7.94 19.23 4.62
CA GLY A 9 6.58 19.73 4.78
C GLY A 9 5.48 18.89 4.10
N HIS A 10 5.84 17.86 3.35
CA HIS A 10 4.90 16.99 2.64
C HIS A 10 4.42 15.80 3.46
N ILE A 11 5.30 15.21 4.25
CA ILE A 11 5.02 14.03 5.08
C ILE A 11 5.51 14.35 6.50
N ARG A 12 4.73 13.96 7.49
CA ARG A 12 5.12 14.04 8.90
C ARG A 12 5.41 12.65 9.44
N LEU A 13 6.66 12.41 9.80
CA LEU A 13 7.10 11.21 10.49
C LEU A 13 7.20 11.45 11.99
N ARG A 14 6.90 10.42 12.76
CA ARG A 14 7.08 10.37 14.21
C ARG A 14 7.53 8.96 14.60
N ARG A 15 8.53 8.88 15.43
CA ARG A 15 8.90 7.61 16.06
C ARG A 15 7.79 7.18 17.01
N LEU A 16 7.43 5.90 16.96
CA LEU A 16 6.48 5.31 17.90
C LEU A 16 7.18 4.98 19.21
N GLU A 17 6.48 5.16 20.31
CA GLU A 17 6.93 4.71 21.63
C GLU A 17 6.76 3.19 21.75
N THR A 18 7.55 2.58 22.64
CA THR A 18 7.52 1.12 22.84
C THR A 18 6.09 0.64 23.18
N GLU A 19 5.38 1.38 24.01
CA GLU A 19 4.01 1.06 24.40
C GLU A 19 3.01 1.12 23.24
N GLU A 20 3.23 1.98 22.25
CA GLU A 20 2.41 2.05 21.04
C GLU A 20 2.61 0.81 20.14
N ILE A 21 3.81 0.22 20.19
CA ILE A 21 4.16 -0.97 19.42
C ILE A 21 3.68 -2.25 20.14
N THR A 22 4.00 -2.38 21.42
CA THR A 22 3.75 -3.61 22.19
C THR A 22 2.41 -3.65 22.89
N GLY A 23 1.75 -2.48 23.04
CA GLY A 23 0.51 -2.35 23.79
C GLY A 23 0.69 -2.15 25.30
N THR A 24 -0.41 -1.82 25.93
CA THR A 24 -0.56 -1.70 27.39
C THR A 24 -1.74 -2.55 27.85
N ARG A 25 -1.97 -2.64 29.15
CA ARG A 25 -3.16 -3.35 29.70
C ARG A 25 -4.50 -2.74 29.25
N GLU A 26 -4.49 -1.47 28.89
CA GLU A 26 -5.70 -0.71 28.55
C GLU A 26 -5.90 -0.53 27.04
N ARG A 27 -4.81 -0.64 26.26
CA ARG A 27 -4.85 -0.41 24.82
C ARG A 27 -3.95 -1.40 24.08
N PRO A 28 -4.46 -2.08 23.04
CA PRO A 28 -3.65 -2.95 22.22
C PRO A 28 -2.62 -2.15 21.42
N GLY A 29 -1.40 -2.68 21.35
CA GLY A 29 -0.33 -2.14 20.52
C GLY A 29 -0.48 -2.51 19.06
N LEU A 30 0.40 -1.96 18.24
CA LEU A 30 0.40 -2.20 16.80
C LEU A 30 0.61 -3.69 16.46
N VAL A 31 1.47 -4.38 17.20
CA VAL A 31 1.70 -5.83 17.04
C VAL A 31 0.45 -6.64 17.36
N GLU A 32 -0.22 -6.33 18.46
CA GLU A 32 -1.46 -7.02 18.85
C GLU A 32 -2.59 -6.77 17.84
N LYS A 33 -2.71 -5.54 17.35
CA LYS A 33 -3.65 -5.18 16.27
C LYS A 33 -3.38 -5.96 14.98
N TYR A 34 -2.12 -6.11 14.61
CA TYR A 34 -1.72 -6.91 13.46
C TYR A 34 -2.08 -8.40 13.64
N LEU A 35 -1.74 -8.97 14.80
CA LEU A 35 -1.98 -10.40 15.09
C LEU A 35 -3.47 -10.75 15.26
N SER A 36 -4.31 -9.78 15.66
CA SER A 36 -5.75 -9.96 15.80
C SER A 36 -6.55 -9.46 14.60
N LEU A 37 -5.90 -8.73 13.66
CA LEU A 37 -6.54 -7.97 12.58
C LEU A 37 -7.72 -7.12 13.09
N SER A 38 -7.55 -6.53 14.27
CA SER A 38 -8.51 -5.61 14.87
C SER A 38 -7.99 -4.18 14.74
N MET A 39 -8.83 -3.30 14.21
CA MET A 39 -8.52 -1.86 14.13
C MET A 39 -9.10 -1.07 15.29
N GLU A 40 -9.88 -1.71 16.16
CA GLU A 40 -10.51 -1.09 17.31
C GLU A 40 -9.53 -0.94 18.48
N ASP A 41 -9.75 0.08 19.31
CA ASP A 41 -8.94 0.34 20.51
C ASP A 41 -9.40 -0.50 21.71
N GLU A 42 -10.21 -1.53 21.46
CA GLU A 42 -10.61 -2.50 22.47
C GLU A 42 -9.49 -3.51 22.71
N THR A 43 -9.53 -4.16 23.86
CA THR A 43 -8.51 -5.14 24.27
C THR A 43 -8.42 -6.24 23.22
N ALA A 44 -7.28 -6.31 22.51
CA ALA A 44 -7.07 -7.34 21.51
C ALA A 44 -6.95 -8.70 22.21
N VAL A 45 -7.85 -9.61 21.88
CA VAL A 45 -7.76 -11.00 22.32
C VAL A 45 -7.01 -11.77 21.26
N LEU A 46 -5.89 -12.40 21.62
CA LEU A 46 -5.17 -13.31 20.74
C LEU A 46 -6.10 -14.48 20.40
N GLN A 47 -6.22 -14.75 19.11
CA GLN A 47 -7.07 -15.79 18.56
C GLN A 47 -6.22 -16.85 17.87
N ASP A 48 -6.81 -17.99 17.56
CA ASP A 48 -6.13 -19.04 16.78
C ASP A 48 -5.73 -18.53 15.41
N ILE A 49 -4.46 -18.67 15.07
CA ILE A 49 -3.89 -18.29 13.77
C ILE A 49 -3.66 -19.56 12.94
N CYS A 50 -4.32 -19.66 11.79
CA CYS A 50 -4.14 -20.72 10.82
C CYS A 50 -3.75 -20.10 9.47
N LEU A 51 -2.50 -20.33 9.04
CA LEU A 51 -1.95 -19.78 7.79
C LEU A 51 -1.73 -20.85 6.72
N LYS A 52 -2.45 -21.95 6.77
CA LYS A 52 -2.33 -22.99 5.74
C LYS A 52 -2.83 -22.46 4.39
N PRO A 53 -2.12 -22.70 3.27
CA PRO A 53 -2.59 -22.35 1.95
C PRO A 53 -4.02 -22.83 1.70
N GLY A 54 -4.88 -21.96 1.21
CA GLY A 54 -6.31 -22.24 0.99
C GLY A 54 -7.19 -22.22 2.24
N ARG A 55 -6.62 -22.03 3.44
CA ARG A 55 -7.34 -22.00 4.70
C ARG A 55 -6.75 -21.01 5.70
N MET A 56 -6.53 -19.79 5.25
CA MET A 56 -5.99 -18.73 6.09
C MET A 56 -7.10 -18.09 6.93
N ARG A 57 -6.90 -18.10 8.24
CA ARG A 57 -7.82 -17.44 9.18
C ARG A 57 -7.13 -17.04 10.49
N ILE A 58 -7.65 -15.99 11.10
CA ILE A 58 -7.35 -15.57 12.47
C ILE A 58 -8.67 -15.47 13.20
N GLY A 59 -8.90 -16.38 14.14
CA GLY A 59 -10.21 -16.56 14.76
C GLY A 59 -11.29 -16.82 13.69
N ASP A 60 -12.31 -15.97 13.66
CA ASP A 60 -13.40 -16.04 12.68
C ASP A 60 -13.10 -15.31 11.37
N LYS A 61 -12.04 -14.49 11.33
CA LYS A 61 -11.64 -13.72 10.14
C LYS A 61 -10.92 -14.61 9.12
N ARG A 62 -11.44 -14.66 7.91
CA ARG A 62 -10.83 -15.33 6.75
C ARG A 62 -9.93 -14.36 6.02
N LEU A 63 -8.70 -14.78 5.71
CA LEU A 63 -7.69 -13.92 5.11
C LEU A 63 -7.33 -14.37 3.70
N CYS A 64 -6.95 -13.40 2.89
CA CYS A 64 -6.19 -13.61 1.68
C CYS A 64 -4.94 -12.73 1.66
N LEU A 65 -3.86 -13.26 1.10
CA LEU A 65 -2.62 -12.55 0.87
C LEU A 65 -2.35 -12.52 -0.64
N HIS A 66 -2.26 -11.31 -1.19
CA HIS A 66 -1.81 -11.08 -2.55
C HIS A 66 -0.42 -10.47 -2.49
N THR A 67 0.54 -11.01 -3.24
CA THR A 67 1.93 -10.57 -3.22
C THR A 67 2.41 -10.12 -4.59
N LEU A 68 3.29 -9.14 -4.59
CA LEU A 68 4.12 -8.72 -5.69
C LEU A 68 5.56 -8.94 -5.25
N SER A 69 6.13 -10.07 -5.63
CA SER A 69 7.44 -10.56 -5.18
C SER A 69 8.45 -10.73 -6.32
N ASP A 70 8.00 -10.59 -7.55
CA ASP A 70 8.84 -10.73 -8.74
C ASP A 70 8.62 -9.57 -9.69
N THR A 71 9.59 -9.30 -10.55
CA THR A 71 9.46 -8.31 -11.63
C THR A 71 8.37 -8.69 -12.63
N GLU A 72 8.11 -10.00 -12.82
CA GLU A 72 7.03 -10.51 -13.68
C GLU A 72 5.63 -10.18 -13.12
N ASP A 73 5.52 -9.91 -11.83
CA ASP A 73 4.26 -9.53 -11.17
C ASP A 73 3.89 -8.06 -11.46
N LEU A 74 4.82 -7.26 -11.99
CA LEU A 74 4.70 -5.82 -12.21
C LEU A 74 4.53 -5.46 -13.69
N PRO A 75 3.90 -4.31 -14.01
CA PRO A 75 3.85 -3.82 -15.37
C PRO A 75 5.22 -3.36 -15.86
N GLY A 76 5.45 -3.44 -17.17
CA GLY A 76 6.69 -2.95 -17.78
C GLY A 76 6.91 -1.44 -17.68
N LYS A 77 5.88 -0.67 -17.27
CA LYS A 77 5.94 0.78 -17.06
C LYS A 77 5.00 1.19 -15.93
N LEU A 78 5.52 1.96 -14.99
CA LEU A 78 4.71 2.57 -13.94
C LEU A 78 4.16 3.92 -14.42
N SER A 79 2.84 4.11 -14.34
CA SER A 79 2.20 5.40 -14.61
C SER A 79 1.80 6.06 -13.30
N THR A 80 2.32 7.25 -13.05
CA THR A 80 1.99 8.06 -11.86
C THR A 80 0.93 9.12 -12.14
N ASP A 81 0.27 9.04 -13.27
CA ASP A 81 -0.66 10.05 -13.79
C ASP A 81 -1.90 9.40 -14.40
N MET A 82 -2.54 8.52 -13.61
CA MET A 82 -3.74 7.83 -14.04
C MET A 82 -4.96 8.73 -13.90
N ARG A 83 -5.64 9.03 -15.01
CA ARG A 83 -6.92 9.74 -14.98
C ARG A 83 -8.02 8.81 -14.43
N TYR A 84 -8.68 9.25 -13.39
CA TYR A 84 -9.79 8.51 -12.79
C TYR A 84 -11.14 9.01 -13.29
N GLU A 85 -11.73 8.27 -14.22
CA GLU A 85 -12.93 8.68 -14.97
C GLU A 85 -14.16 8.91 -14.09
N ARG A 86 -14.31 8.15 -12.98
CA ARG A 86 -15.47 8.30 -12.09
C ARG A 86 -15.52 9.65 -11.38
N MET A 87 -14.40 10.33 -11.22
CA MET A 87 -14.30 11.64 -10.56
C MET A 87 -13.90 12.76 -11.51
N SER A 88 -13.38 12.43 -12.69
CA SER A 88 -13.04 13.40 -13.72
C SER A 88 -14.30 13.95 -14.42
N THR A 89 -14.21 15.19 -14.86
CA THR A 89 -15.24 15.88 -15.62
C THR A 89 -14.61 16.53 -16.86
N ASP A 90 -15.42 17.08 -17.77
CA ASP A 90 -14.93 17.81 -18.93
C ASP A 90 -14.11 19.06 -18.57
N ARG A 91 -14.20 19.51 -17.32
CA ARG A 91 -13.55 20.75 -16.83
C ARG A 91 -12.48 20.50 -15.77
N SER A 92 -12.36 19.29 -15.23
CA SER A 92 -11.38 18.96 -14.20
C SER A 92 -11.00 17.49 -14.26
N ASP A 93 -9.70 17.23 -14.24
CA ASP A 93 -9.14 15.88 -14.16
C ASP A 93 -8.84 15.52 -12.70
N CYS A 94 -9.38 14.39 -12.26
CA CYS A 94 -8.91 13.73 -11.05
C CYS A 94 -7.80 12.74 -11.45
N ARG A 95 -6.59 13.01 -11.01
CA ARG A 95 -5.41 12.17 -11.26
C ARG A 95 -5.07 11.38 -10.01
N LEU A 96 -4.75 10.11 -10.18
CA LEU A 96 -4.38 9.21 -9.10
C LEU A 96 -2.94 8.73 -9.26
N SER A 97 -2.27 8.46 -8.15
CA SER A 97 -0.97 7.79 -8.15
C SER A 97 -1.09 6.32 -8.56
N PHE A 98 0.04 5.69 -8.87
CA PHE A 98 0.07 4.30 -9.30
C PHE A 98 -0.57 3.35 -8.29
N ALA A 99 -0.31 3.53 -6.99
CA ALA A 99 -0.81 2.67 -5.91
C ALA A 99 -2.19 3.08 -5.36
N ALA A 100 -2.82 4.12 -5.91
CA ALA A 100 -4.14 4.58 -5.48
C ALA A 100 -5.24 3.50 -5.53
N PRO A 101 -5.26 2.54 -6.48
CA PRO A 101 -6.23 1.46 -6.45
C PRO A 101 -6.23 0.68 -5.13
N VAL A 102 -5.07 0.43 -4.55
CA VAL A 102 -4.96 -0.25 -3.25
C VAL A 102 -5.23 0.70 -2.09
N GLY A 103 -4.65 1.90 -2.10
CA GLY A 103 -4.77 2.85 -0.99
C GLY A 103 -6.14 3.51 -0.86
N LEU A 104 -6.78 3.83 -1.98
CA LEU A 104 -7.99 4.65 -2.04
C LEU A 104 -9.24 3.86 -2.48
N LEU A 105 -9.11 2.98 -3.48
CA LEU A 105 -10.27 2.34 -4.12
C LEU A 105 -10.65 1.00 -3.50
N LEU A 106 -9.75 0.36 -2.75
CA LEU A 106 -10.03 -0.89 -2.07
C LEU A 106 -10.87 -0.64 -0.80
N SER A 107 -12.16 -0.94 -0.87
CA SER A 107 -13.16 -0.63 0.17
C SER A 107 -13.39 -1.79 1.15
N CYS A 108 -12.33 -2.42 1.63
CA CYS A 108 -12.41 -3.50 2.62
C CYS A 108 -11.38 -3.31 3.73
N ASN A 109 -11.49 -4.12 4.78
CA ASN A 109 -10.43 -4.20 5.78
C ASN A 109 -9.19 -4.84 5.16
N HIS A 110 -8.11 -4.10 5.09
CA HIS A 110 -6.86 -4.59 4.50
C HIS A 110 -5.64 -3.92 5.13
N ILE A 111 -4.50 -4.57 4.98
CA ILE A 111 -3.18 -4.02 5.25
C ILE A 111 -2.39 -4.10 3.94
N TYR A 112 -2.00 -2.96 3.42
CA TYR A 112 -1.02 -2.86 2.35
C TYR A 112 0.35 -2.65 2.96
N SER A 113 1.27 -3.56 2.67
CA SER A 113 2.66 -3.50 3.14
C SER A 113 3.60 -3.31 1.97
N GLN A 114 4.48 -2.34 2.10
CA GLN A 114 5.57 -2.11 1.16
C GLN A 114 6.89 -2.20 1.90
N TYR A 115 7.81 -3.02 1.38
CA TYR A 115 9.17 -3.16 1.89
C TYR A 115 10.13 -2.63 0.84
N VAL A 116 11.04 -1.76 1.27
CA VAL A 116 12.12 -1.25 0.43
C VAL A 116 13.42 -1.46 1.19
N PHE A 117 14.25 -2.38 0.70
CA PHE A 117 15.54 -2.71 1.29
C PHE A 117 16.64 -1.97 0.52
N ILE A 118 17.35 -1.09 1.23
CA ILE A 118 18.48 -0.34 0.69
C ILE A 118 19.73 -1.14 1.03
N ASP A 119 20.07 -2.04 0.13
CA ASP A 119 21.26 -2.88 0.23
C ASP A 119 22.47 -2.18 -0.41
N ASN A 120 23.65 -2.84 -0.42
CA ASN A 120 24.82 -2.30 -1.10
C ASN A 120 24.64 -2.31 -2.62
N ALA A 121 24.49 -1.12 -3.20
CA ALA A 121 24.26 -0.95 -4.64
C ALA A 121 25.32 -1.63 -5.52
N GLN A 122 26.59 -1.58 -5.11
CA GLN A 122 27.68 -2.21 -5.88
C GLN A 122 27.56 -3.74 -5.89
N GLU A 123 27.18 -4.34 -4.77
CA GLU A 123 26.98 -5.79 -4.68
C GLU A 123 25.79 -6.24 -5.54
N ILE A 124 24.70 -5.46 -5.54
CA ILE A 124 23.53 -5.73 -6.40
C ILE A 124 23.94 -5.69 -7.87
N LEU A 125 24.63 -4.64 -8.31
CA LEU A 125 25.05 -4.50 -9.70
C LEU A 125 26.03 -5.61 -10.12
N GLN A 126 27.02 -5.95 -9.29
CA GLN A 126 27.93 -7.07 -9.56
C GLN A 126 27.20 -8.42 -9.67
N MET A 127 26.20 -8.64 -8.80
CA MET A 127 25.35 -9.84 -8.87
C MET A 127 24.57 -9.87 -10.20
N MET A 128 23.96 -8.74 -10.60
CA MET A 128 23.24 -8.63 -11.85
C MET A 128 24.13 -8.84 -13.09
N GLU A 129 25.32 -8.27 -13.10
CA GLU A 129 26.31 -8.51 -14.16
C GLU A 129 26.73 -9.99 -14.26
N LYS A 130 26.89 -10.65 -13.11
CA LYS A 130 27.19 -12.09 -13.08
C LYS A 130 26.02 -12.90 -13.64
N ASN A 131 24.78 -12.54 -13.26
CA ASN A 131 23.59 -13.20 -13.73
C ASN A 131 23.40 -13.00 -15.23
N SER A 132 23.61 -11.78 -15.76
CA SER A 132 23.53 -11.49 -17.20
C SER A 132 24.51 -12.37 -17.97
N ARG A 133 25.77 -12.47 -17.53
CA ARG A 133 26.78 -13.36 -18.17
C ARG A 133 26.36 -14.83 -18.16
N ASN A 134 25.78 -15.31 -17.07
CA ASN A 134 25.26 -16.67 -16.97
C ASN A 134 24.09 -16.90 -17.94
N MET A 135 23.13 -15.97 -18.00
CA MET A 135 21.98 -16.03 -18.91
C MET A 135 22.44 -15.98 -20.37
N LEU A 136 23.43 -15.14 -20.69
CA LEU A 136 24.01 -15.07 -22.04
C LEU A 136 24.60 -16.43 -22.47
N SER A 137 25.29 -17.13 -21.58
CA SER A 137 25.84 -18.47 -21.89
C SER A 137 24.75 -19.51 -22.15
N LEU A 138 23.57 -19.35 -21.52
CA LEU A 138 22.42 -20.25 -21.64
C LEU A 138 21.39 -19.79 -22.69
N SER A 139 21.53 -18.59 -23.24
CA SER A 139 20.58 -17.99 -24.20
C SER A 139 20.38 -18.83 -25.47
N ARG A 140 21.40 -19.57 -25.87
CA ARG A 140 21.32 -20.50 -27.03
C ARG A 140 20.38 -21.67 -26.82
N TYR A 141 20.10 -22.01 -25.56
CA TYR A 141 19.27 -23.15 -25.18
C TYR A 141 17.87 -22.75 -24.73
N SER A 142 17.65 -21.50 -24.37
CA SER A 142 16.37 -21.00 -23.86
C SER A 142 16.12 -19.57 -24.31
N ARG A 143 14.97 -19.35 -24.98
CA ARG A 143 14.52 -18.02 -25.36
C ARG A 143 14.23 -17.14 -24.14
N SER A 144 13.74 -17.74 -23.05
CA SER A 144 13.51 -17.03 -21.78
C SER A 144 14.82 -16.45 -21.23
N ASN A 145 15.91 -17.23 -21.24
CA ASN A 145 17.22 -16.72 -20.81
C ASN A 145 17.74 -15.58 -21.68
N ALA A 146 17.44 -15.59 -22.98
CA ALA A 146 17.83 -14.50 -23.87
C ALA A 146 17.06 -13.21 -23.55
N VAL A 147 15.75 -13.30 -23.30
CA VAL A 147 14.91 -12.16 -22.93
C VAL A 147 15.31 -11.62 -21.55
N ASN A 148 15.49 -12.49 -20.56
CA ASN A 148 15.89 -12.06 -19.21
C ASN A 148 17.30 -11.44 -19.19
N GLN A 149 18.20 -11.91 -20.05
CA GLN A 149 19.51 -11.30 -20.21
C GLN A 149 19.40 -9.89 -20.79
N GLU A 150 18.59 -9.68 -21.83
CA GLU A 150 18.35 -8.36 -22.42
C GLU A 150 17.76 -7.38 -21.39
N TRP A 151 16.77 -7.80 -20.59
CA TRP A 151 16.21 -6.96 -19.53
C TRP A 151 17.23 -6.64 -18.42
N THR A 152 18.09 -7.60 -18.07
CA THR A 152 19.14 -7.38 -17.08
C THR A 152 20.17 -6.37 -17.58
N GLU A 153 20.53 -6.43 -18.87
CA GLU A 153 21.43 -5.43 -19.48
C GLU A 153 20.78 -4.04 -19.49
N MET A 154 19.49 -3.93 -19.85
CA MET A 154 18.77 -2.65 -19.80
C MET A 154 18.77 -2.07 -18.38
N TYR A 155 18.58 -2.90 -17.37
CA TYR A 155 18.65 -2.48 -15.97
C TYR A 155 20.05 -1.96 -15.59
N LEU A 156 21.10 -2.69 -15.97
CA LEU A 156 22.49 -2.29 -15.72
C LEU A 156 22.85 -0.99 -16.44
N ASP A 157 22.45 -0.86 -17.70
CA ASP A 157 22.67 0.35 -18.49
C ASP A 157 21.98 1.57 -17.85
N GLU A 158 20.76 1.40 -17.37
CA GLU A 158 20.03 2.47 -16.70
C GLU A 158 20.71 2.86 -15.37
N ALA A 159 21.11 1.88 -14.59
CA ALA A 159 21.81 2.11 -13.33
C ALA A 159 23.13 2.89 -13.53
N HIS A 160 23.94 2.50 -14.53
CA HIS A 160 25.22 3.14 -14.80
C HIS A 160 25.06 4.51 -15.47
N THR A 161 24.11 4.65 -16.38
CA THR A 161 23.94 5.89 -17.16
C THR A 161 23.27 6.99 -16.35
N LYS A 162 22.23 6.65 -15.56
CA LYS A 162 21.45 7.62 -14.80
C LYS A 162 21.90 7.76 -13.34
N GLY A 163 22.74 6.85 -12.84
CA GLY A 163 23.19 6.85 -11.46
C GLY A 163 22.05 6.65 -10.44
N VAL A 164 21.00 5.92 -10.84
CA VAL A 164 19.84 5.62 -9.98
C VAL A 164 20.18 4.54 -8.96
N LEU A 165 19.56 4.60 -7.79
CA LEU A 165 19.85 3.70 -6.69
C LEU A 165 19.10 2.37 -6.83
N PRO A 166 19.81 1.24 -7.01
CA PRO A 166 19.20 -0.09 -6.98
C PRO A 166 18.71 -0.42 -5.56
N VAL A 167 17.50 -0.93 -5.47
CA VAL A 167 16.88 -1.39 -4.24
C VAL A 167 16.19 -2.72 -4.44
N ARG A 168 15.97 -3.43 -3.36
CA ARG A 168 15.14 -4.63 -3.32
C ARG A 168 13.78 -4.28 -2.72
N CYS A 169 12.70 -4.69 -3.37
CA CYS A 169 11.35 -4.30 -3.00
C CYS A 169 10.41 -5.51 -2.92
N HIS A 170 9.40 -5.41 -2.06
CA HIS A 170 8.27 -6.32 -2.01
C HIS A 170 7.02 -5.54 -1.64
N CYS A 171 5.89 -5.92 -2.22
CA CYS A 171 4.59 -5.39 -1.83
C CYS A 171 3.59 -6.52 -1.61
N ASN A 172 2.75 -6.38 -0.60
CA ASN A 172 1.65 -7.31 -0.39
C ASN A 172 0.40 -6.64 0.16
N VAL A 173 -0.74 -7.30 -0.05
CA VAL A 173 -2.04 -6.90 0.49
C VAL A 173 -2.62 -8.08 1.26
N ILE A 174 -2.81 -7.89 2.55
CA ILE A 174 -3.60 -8.79 3.40
C ILE A 174 -5.01 -8.19 3.47
N ALA A 175 -6.02 -8.93 3.04
CA ALA A 175 -7.41 -8.51 3.16
C ALA A 175 -8.23 -9.60 3.86
N TRP A 176 -9.26 -9.20 4.63
CA TRP A 176 -10.01 -10.15 5.43
C TRP A 176 -11.48 -9.77 5.60
N ALA A 177 -12.30 -10.79 5.87
CA ALA A 177 -13.68 -10.68 6.31
C ALA A 177 -14.07 -11.87 7.18
N GLU A 178 -15.11 -11.71 7.98
CA GLU A 178 -15.69 -12.79 8.81
C GLU A 178 -16.66 -13.64 8.00
N ASP A 179 -17.53 -12.99 7.22
CA ASP A 179 -18.49 -13.68 6.38
C ASP A 179 -17.83 -14.32 5.14
N ALA A 180 -18.28 -15.51 4.79
CA ALA A 180 -17.72 -16.28 3.66
C ALA A 180 -18.04 -15.67 2.29
N GLU A 181 -19.18 -15.04 2.13
CA GLU A 181 -19.60 -14.43 0.87
C GLU A 181 -18.88 -13.09 0.68
N GLU A 182 -18.83 -12.29 1.74
CA GLU A 182 -18.05 -11.07 1.77
C GLU A 182 -16.57 -11.33 1.51
N PHE A 183 -15.99 -12.38 2.12
CA PHE A 183 -14.61 -12.77 1.88
C PHE A 183 -14.34 -13.09 0.39
N ARG A 184 -15.26 -13.79 -0.28
CA ARG A 184 -15.11 -14.07 -1.72
C ARG A 184 -15.13 -12.77 -2.54
N ARG A 185 -16.00 -11.83 -2.20
CA ARG A 185 -16.06 -10.52 -2.83
C ARG A 185 -14.74 -9.76 -2.63
N ILE A 186 -14.29 -9.62 -1.39
CA ILE A 186 -13.06 -8.91 -1.02
C ILE A 186 -11.83 -9.47 -1.73
N ARG A 187 -11.71 -10.80 -1.77
CA ARG A 187 -10.61 -11.45 -2.50
C ARG A 187 -10.58 -11.07 -3.98
N ASN A 188 -11.74 -11.08 -4.63
CA ASN A 188 -11.85 -10.72 -6.04
C ASN A 188 -11.61 -9.22 -6.25
N ASP A 189 -12.13 -8.38 -5.38
CA ASP A 189 -11.92 -6.92 -5.42
C ASP A 189 -10.45 -6.57 -5.26
N THR A 190 -9.75 -7.20 -4.32
CA THR A 190 -8.30 -7.00 -4.13
C THR A 190 -7.52 -7.37 -5.39
N GLY A 191 -7.82 -8.53 -6.00
CA GLY A 191 -7.21 -8.92 -7.26
C GLY A 191 -7.52 -7.93 -8.40
N SER A 192 -8.75 -7.42 -8.45
CA SER A 192 -9.17 -6.43 -9.46
C SER A 192 -8.46 -5.08 -9.29
N GLN A 193 -8.26 -4.62 -8.05
CA GLN A 193 -7.53 -3.37 -7.81
C GLN A 193 -6.05 -3.50 -8.19
N LEU A 194 -5.42 -4.64 -7.91
CA LEU A 194 -4.05 -4.91 -8.36
C LEU A 194 -3.97 -5.05 -9.89
N ALA A 195 -4.98 -5.64 -10.53
CA ALA A 195 -5.06 -5.69 -11.99
C ALA A 195 -5.28 -4.30 -12.63
N MET A 196 -5.94 -3.36 -11.96
CA MET A 196 -5.99 -1.95 -12.39
C MET A 196 -4.62 -1.28 -12.41
N MET A 197 -3.71 -1.73 -11.58
CA MET A 197 -2.30 -1.33 -11.58
C MET A 197 -1.47 -2.09 -12.65
N GLU A 198 -2.12 -2.87 -13.53
CA GLU A 198 -1.49 -3.76 -14.48
C GLU A 198 -0.55 -4.80 -13.82
N CYS A 199 -0.76 -5.08 -12.52
CA CYS A 199 -0.02 -6.08 -11.77
C CYS A 199 -0.68 -7.45 -11.87
N THR A 200 0.13 -8.52 -11.82
CA THR A 200 -0.31 -9.91 -11.79
C THR A 200 0.08 -10.54 -10.44
N PRO A 201 -0.69 -10.29 -9.36
CA PRO A 201 -0.30 -10.73 -8.03
C PRO A 201 -0.34 -12.24 -7.89
N ARG A 202 0.59 -12.79 -7.12
CA ARG A 202 0.53 -14.15 -6.61
C ARG A 202 -0.45 -14.22 -5.44
N TYR A 203 -1.18 -15.30 -5.35
CA TYR A 203 -2.23 -15.45 -4.36
C TYR A 203 -2.01 -16.67 -3.48
N ASN A 204 -1.97 -16.49 -2.18
CA ASN A 204 -1.86 -17.56 -1.16
C ASN A 204 -0.84 -18.64 -1.53
N THR A 205 0.40 -18.24 -1.77
CA THR A 205 1.51 -19.15 -2.08
C THR A 205 1.92 -19.99 -0.86
N VAL A 206 2.84 -20.91 -1.06
CA VAL A 206 3.44 -21.72 0.03
C VAL A 206 4.15 -20.83 1.04
N ASP A 207 4.70 -19.70 0.58
CA ASP A 207 5.47 -18.74 1.38
C ASP A 207 4.60 -17.74 2.16
N THR A 208 3.29 -17.77 1.95
CA THR A 208 2.33 -16.91 2.65
C THR A 208 2.50 -16.89 4.19
N PRO A 209 2.73 -18.03 4.89
CA PRO A 209 2.96 -18.00 6.34
C PRO A 209 4.20 -17.22 6.73
N VAL A 210 5.28 -17.37 5.98
CA VAL A 210 6.56 -16.67 6.24
C VAL A 210 6.38 -15.17 6.02
N LEU A 211 5.72 -14.77 4.92
CA LEU A 211 5.43 -13.38 4.61
C LEU A 211 4.51 -12.73 5.66
N TYR A 212 3.52 -13.46 6.16
CA TYR A 212 2.66 -12.97 7.23
C TYR A 212 3.46 -12.69 8.51
N TRP A 213 4.34 -13.61 8.94
CA TRP A 213 5.15 -13.43 10.14
C TRP A 213 6.21 -12.33 9.95
N ALA A 214 6.85 -12.25 8.79
CA ALA A 214 7.78 -11.17 8.46
C ALA A 214 7.08 -9.79 8.40
N GLY A 215 5.77 -9.77 8.14
CA GLY A 215 4.93 -8.58 8.10
C GLY A 215 4.58 -7.99 9.46
N ILE A 216 4.89 -8.65 10.56
CA ILE A 216 4.70 -8.09 11.91
C ILE A 216 5.48 -6.78 12.02
N PRO A 217 4.84 -5.69 12.49
CA PRO A 217 5.52 -4.41 12.69
C PRO A 217 6.81 -4.54 13.51
N GLY A 218 7.93 -4.15 12.91
CA GLY A 218 9.25 -4.27 13.51
C GLY A 218 10.02 -5.53 13.11
N ASN A 219 9.43 -6.50 12.40
CA ASN A 219 10.04 -7.78 12.06
C ASN A 219 10.57 -7.85 10.59
N ALA A 220 10.79 -6.73 9.94
CA ALA A 220 11.27 -6.70 8.55
C ALA A 220 12.64 -7.39 8.34
N GLY A 221 13.40 -7.63 9.43
CA GLY A 221 14.68 -8.36 9.38
C GLY A 221 14.55 -9.83 9.00
N ASP A 222 13.40 -10.44 9.27
CA ASP A 222 13.10 -11.85 8.94
C ASP A 222 12.47 -12.01 7.55
N PHE A 223 12.43 -10.93 6.77
CA PHE A 223 11.81 -10.96 5.44
C PHE A 223 12.64 -11.80 4.47
N PRO A 224 12.04 -12.81 3.79
CA PRO A 224 12.78 -13.68 2.87
C PRO A 224 13.25 -12.89 1.64
N ALA A 225 14.55 -12.95 1.36
CA ALA A 225 15.14 -12.20 0.25
C ALA A 225 14.62 -12.64 -1.12
N GLU A 226 14.31 -13.92 -1.27
CA GLU A 226 13.74 -14.54 -2.49
C GLU A 226 12.33 -14.08 -2.83
N GLU A 227 11.59 -13.56 -1.85
CA GLU A 227 10.26 -12.99 -2.03
C GLU A 227 10.31 -11.48 -2.34
N SER A 228 11.39 -11.02 -2.93
CA SER A 228 11.56 -9.61 -3.30
C SER A 228 12.17 -9.47 -4.70
N PHE A 229 11.79 -8.41 -5.39
CA PHE A 229 12.29 -8.06 -6.72
C PHE A 229 13.24 -6.87 -6.65
N TYR A 230 14.15 -6.79 -7.62
CA TYR A 230 15.06 -5.66 -7.78
C TYR A 230 14.44 -4.59 -8.67
N THR A 231 14.53 -3.35 -8.23
CA THR A 231 14.07 -2.16 -8.94
C THR A 231 14.94 -0.96 -8.57
N PHE A 232 14.59 0.24 -9.02
CA PHE A 232 15.22 1.48 -8.57
C PHE A 232 14.36 2.17 -7.53
N LEU A 233 14.99 2.99 -6.66
CA LEU A 233 14.30 3.68 -5.58
C LEU A 233 13.14 4.54 -6.08
N GLU A 234 13.31 5.21 -7.21
CA GLU A 234 12.29 6.05 -7.84
C GLU A 234 11.05 5.26 -8.21
N GLN A 235 11.23 4.05 -8.74
CA GLN A 235 10.13 3.14 -9.08
C GLN A 235 9.49 2.54 -7.83
N ALA A 236 10.30 2.18 -6.82
CA ALA A 236 9.78 1.69 -5.54
C ALA A 236 8.88 2.71 -4.85
N VAL A 237 9.25 4.00 -4.91
CA VAL A 237 8.42 5.09 -4.33
C VAL A 237 7.07 5.24 -5.04
N CYS A 238 6.97 4.91 -6.34
CA CYS A 238 5.69 4.93 -7.05
C CYS A 238 4.68 3.89 -6.53
N LEU A 239 5.16 2.85 -5.84
CA LEU A 239 4.31 1.84 -5.20
C LEU A 239 3.78 2.29 -3.83
N PHE A 240 4.16 3.48 -3.35
CA PHE A 240 3.65 4.01 -2.10
C PHE A 240 2.19 4.45 -2.24
N ALA A 241 1.31 3.85 -1.44
CA ALA A 241 -0.11 4.17 -1.40
C ALA A 241 -0.35 5.39 -0.50
N GLY A 242 -0.11 6.59 -1.02
CA GLY A 242 -0.27 7.85 -0.29
C GLY A 242 -1.69 8.36 -0.21
N GLU A 243 -2.54 8.01 -1.18
CA GLU A 243 -3.95 8.38 -1.16
C GLU A 243 -4.74 7.38 -0.34
N THR A 244 -5.55 7.90 0.57
CA THR A 244 -6.42 7.10 1.43
C THR A 244 -7.80 7.75 1.54
N ASN A 245 -8.80 6.96 1.91
CA ASN A 245 -10.14 7.47 2.17
C ASN A 245 -10.14 8.45 3.35
N TYR A 246 -10.98 9.48 3.24
CA TYR A 246 -11.20 10.42 4.34
C TYR A 246 -11.79 9.69 5.56
N ARG A 247 -11.28 9.99 6.74
CA ARG A 247 -11.85 9.50 7.99
C ARG A 247 -12.84 10.50 8.56
N SER A 248 -13.98 10.01 9.03
CA SER A 248 -14.97 10.84 9.71
C SER A 248 -14.36 11.60 10.89
N SER A 249 -14.76 12.87 11.04
CA SER A 249 -14.37 13.68 12.20
C SER A 249 -14.98 13.11 13.48
N PRO A 250 -14.24 13.03 14.58
CA PRO A 250 -14.76 12.53 15.87
C PRO A 250 -15.72 13.50 16.59
N SER A 251 -16.01 14.64 15.98
CA SER A 251 -16.91 15.64 16.52
C SER A 251 -18.38 15.19 16.41
N PRO A 252 -19.24 15.48 17.42
CA PRO A 252 -20.68 15.21 17.33
C PRO A 252 -21.40 16.12 16.31
N PHE A 253 -20.78 17.24 15.95
CA PHE A 253 -21.33 18.21 15.01
C PHE A 253 -20.58 18.17 13.68
N GLY A 254 -21.30 18.35 12.59
CA GLY A 254 -20.69 18.42 11.26
C GLY A 254 -21.69 18.09 10.14
N ILE A 255 -21.15 18.05 8.94
CA ILE A 255 -21.92 17.77 7.73
C ILE A 255 -21.77 16.28 7.41
N ARG A 256 -22.88 15.60 7.17
CA ARG A 256 -22.87 14.21 6.69
C ARG A 256 -22.86 14.21 5.17
N MET A 257 -21.87 13.57 4.62
CA MET A 257 -21.69 13.37 3.18
C MET A 257 -21.50 11.89 2.89
N ALA A 258 -21.54 11.52 1.63
CA ALA A 258 -21.11 10.20 1.19
C ALA A 258 -19.85 10.34 0.33
N ASP A 259 -18.91 9.46 0.53
CA ASP A 259 -17.76 9.35 -0.37
C ASP A 259 -18.26 9.00 -1.77
N ARG A 260 -17.75 9.73 -2.78
CA ARG A 260 -18.24 9.60 -4.14
C ARG A 260 -17.79 8.30 -4.82
N GLN A 261 -16.73 7.71 -4.35
CA GLN A 261 -16.14 6.52 -4.97
C GLN A 261 -16.82 5.24 -4.48
N ASN A 262 -16.99 5.12 -3.17
CA ASN A 262 -17.46 3.89 -2.52
C ASN A 262 -18.79 4.05 -1.79
N GLY A 263 -19.34 5.27 -1.73
CA GLY A 263 -20.61 5.56 -1.06
C GLY A 263 -20.57 5.51 0.46
N ILE A 264 -19.37 5.38 1.06
CA ILE A 264 -19.22 5.31 2.51
C ILE A 264 -19.65 6.64 3.13
N PRO A 265 -20.49 6.62 4.19
CA PRO A 265 -20.85 7.84 4.91
C PRO A 265 -19.62 8.49 5.56
N VAL A 266 -19.43 9.77 5.29
CA VAL A 266 -18.33 10.57 5.83
C VAL A 266 -18.92 11.72 6.63
N HIS A 267 -18.50 11.86 7.88
CA HIS A 267 -18.87 12.96 8.76
C HIS A 267 -17.74 13.97 8.83
N VAL A 268 -18.00 15.21 8.43
CA VAL A 268 -17.00 16.27 8.32
C VAL A 268 -17.36 17.44 9.23
N ASP A 269 -16.56 17.67 10.26
CA ASP A 269 -16.62 18.88 11.08
C ASP A 269 -15.71 19.97 10.49
N ILE A 270 -16.34 20.97 9.93
CA ILE A 270 -15.66 22.14 9.33
C ILE A 270 -15.61 23.36 10.26
N SER A 271 -16.00 23.21 11.50
CA SER A 271 -16.14 24.35 12.44
C SER A 271 -15.50 24.10 13.79
N ASP A 272 -16.00 23.15 14.58
CA ASP A 272 -15.67 23.04 15.99
C ASP A 272 -14.32 22.38 16.25
N LEU A 273 -14.06 21.25 15.58
CA LEU A 273 -12.79 20.55 15.71
C LEU A 273 -11.62 21.34 15.10
N PRO A 274 -11.74 21.93 13.90
CA PRO A 274 -10.71 22.83 13.37
C PRO A 274 -10.42 24.05 14.26
N MET A 275 -11.45 24.63 14.87
CA MET A 275 -11.26 25.74 15.82
C MET A 275 -10.53 25.28 17.09
N LYS A 276 -10.92 24.13 17.68
CA LYS A 276 -10.24 23.56 18.84
C LYS A 276 -8.77 23.21 18.54
N ARG A 277 -8.47 22.85 17.30
CA ARG A 277 -7.09 22.55 16.84
C ARG A 277 -6.31 23.80 16.42
N GLY A 278 -6.90 24.99 16.50
CA GLY A 278 -6.25 26.24 16.08
C GLY A 278 -6.06 26.40 14.56
N ILE A 279 -6.72 25.56 13.74
CA ILE A 279 -6.65 25.61 12.28
C ILE A 279 -7.43 26.81 11.75
N ILE A 280 -8.55 27.14 12.37
CA ILE A 280 -9.38 28.30 12.05
C ILE A 280 -9.58 29.16 13.29
N THR A 281 -9.71 30.48 13.09
CA THR A 281 -9.90 31.46 14.17
C THR A 281 -11.35 31.86 14.38
N ASN A 282 -12.23 31.57 13.42
CA ASN A 282 -13.66 31.87 13.50
C ASN A 282 -14.48 30.83 12.72
N ARG A 283 -15.78 30.85 12.89
CA ARG A 283 -16.73 29.91 12.23
C ARG A 283 -17.34 30.45 10.95
N ASN A 284 -16.88 31.61 10.47
CA ASN A 284 -17.39 32.19 9.24
C ASN A 284 -17.02 31.32 8.03
N LYS A 285 -17.99 31.11 7.15
CA LYS A 285 -17.82 30.30 5.94
C LYS A 285 -18.20 31.11 4.73
N PHE A 286 -17.37 31.06 3.71
CA PHE A 286 -17.64 31.70 2.44
C PHE A 286 -17.78 30.62 1.38
N ILE A 287 -18.99 30.52 0.80
CA ILE A 287 -19.33 29.52 -0.22
C ILE A 287 -19.47 30.22 -1.55
N LEU A 288 -18.54 29.95 -2.45
CA LEU A 288 -18.52 30.52 -3.80
C LEU A 288 -18.85 29.45 -4.84
N GLY A 289 -19.67 29.80 -5.81
CA GLY A 289 -19.99 28.91 -6.94
C GLY A 289 -20.85 29.63 -7.98
N PRO A 290 -20.79 29.20 -9.25
CA PRO A 290 -21.63 29.74 -10.31
C PRO A 290 -23.11 29.41 -10.08
N SER A 291 -23.99 30.03 -10.86
CA SER A 291 -25.41 29.72 -10.85
C SER A 291 -25.64 28.25 -11.21
N GLY A 292 -26.54 27.55 -10.53
CA GLY A 292 -26.79 26.13 -10.72
C GLY A 292 -25.80 25.18 -10.08
N SER A 293 -24.81 25.65 -9.34
CA SER A 293 -23.79 24.79 -8.67
C SER A 293 -24.26 24.11 -7.38
N GLY A 294 -25.55 24.24 -7.02
CA GLY A 294 -26.08 23.61 -5.81
C GLY A 294 -25.82 24.35 -4.50
N LYS A 295 -25.33 25.61 -4.52
CA LYS A 295 -25.06 26.41 -3.31
C LYS A 295 -26.23 26.46 -2.32
N SER A 296 -27.46 26.48 -2.81
CA SER A 296 -28.69 26.61 -2.00
C SER A 296 -29.01 25.31 -1.22
N PHE A 297 -28.31 24.24 -1.45
CA PHE A 297 -28.43 22.97 -0.69
C PHE A 297 -27.45 22.89 0.49
N PHE A 298 -26.54 23.84 0.62
CA PHE A 298 -25.63 23.97 1.75
C PHE A 298 -26.24 24.91 2.80
#